data_89b7bfe87c8bd83b860481dce0f9a1df
#
_entry.id   89b7bfe87c8bd83b860481dce0f9a1df
#
_cell.length_a   1.000
_cell.length_b   1.000
_cell.length_c   1.000
_cell.angle_alpha   90.00
_cell.angle_beta   90.00
_cell.angle_gamma   90.00
#
_symmetry.space_group_name_H-M   'P 1'
#
loop_
_entity.id
_entity.type
_entity.pdbx_description
1 polymer ?
#
loop_
_entity_poly.entity_id
_entity_poly.type
_entity_poly.pdbx_seq_one_letter_code
_entity_poly.pdbx_strand_id
1 'polypeptide(L)'
;ITYLSATSVYGDHKGKWVNEEDETKPTSNSGLNRLNAEKSWMNLASQKNLPLQIFRLSGIYSNERNVLVRLKSKELKIIEKKNHFFSRIHVEDIANILFESLSNFKPREIYNISDDKPASAEEVALFGCKLLKVKKPETISFLLIKSEMLKNFYKDSKKVNNKKMKNIFNYKLKFPSYIEGLSYIRNNFI
;
A
#
# COMPACT_ATOMS: atom_id res chain seq x y z
N ILE A 1 20.45 4.62 -6.62
CA ILE A 1 19.40 5.43 -5.97
C ILE A 1 18.11 4.65 -6.01
N THR A 2 17.39 4.55 -4.88
CA THR A 2 16.03 4.00 -4.82
C THR A 2 15.08 5.10 -4.37
N TYR A 3 14.16 5.52 -5.23
CA TYR A 3 13.14 6.50 -4.88
C TYR A 3 11.88 5.80 -4.36
N LEU A 4 11.49 6.10 -3.12
CA LEU A 4 10.28 5.54 -2.51
C LEU A 4 9.06 6.38 -2.92
N SER A 5 8.36 5.90 -3.93
CA SER A 5 7.11 6.46 -4.44
C SER A 5 5.90 5.80 -3.77
N ALA A 6 4.72 5.95 -4.33
CA ALA A 6 3.50 5.36 -3.81
C ALA A 6 2.55 4.93 -4.93
N THR A 7 1.74 3.90 -4.69
CA THR A 7 0.74 3.41 -5.65
C THR A 7 -0.42 4.39 -5.90
N SER A 8 -0.47 5.52 -5.18
CA SER A 8 -1.40 6.62 -5.46
C SER A 8 -1.20 7.25 -6.84
N VAL A 9 -0.05 7.07 -7.48
CA VAL A 9 0.23 7.53 -8.85
C VAL A 9 -0.71 6.90 -9.89
N TYR A 10 -1.23 5.71 -9.63
CA TYR A 10 -2.17 5.04 -10.54
C TYR A 10 -3.56 5.68 -10.57
N GLY A 11 -4.00 6.31 -9.46
CA GLY A 11 -5.37 6.80 -9.32
C GLY A 11 -6.41 5.67 -9.21
N ASP A 12 -7.62 5.91 -9.72
CA ASP A 12 -8.73 4.94 -9.64
C ASP A 12 -8.77 3.99 -10.85
N HIS A 13 -8.67 2.70 -10.59
CA HIS A 13 -8.82 1.62 -11.56
C HIS A 13 -10.09 0.78 -11.33
N LYS A 14 -11.07 1.31 -10.58
CA LYS A 14 -12.37 0.66 -10.31
C LYS A 14 -12.23 -0.76 -9.76
N GLY A 15 -11.24 -0.99 -8.89
CA GLY A 15 -10.95 -2.28 -8.29
C GLY A 15 -10.24 -3.29 -9.19
N LYS A 16 -9.80 -2.91 -10.38
CA LYS A 16 -9.01 -3.77 -11.27
C LYS A 16 -7.57 -3.90 -10.78
N TRP A 17 -6.88 -4.92 -11.25
CA TRP A 17 -5.44 -5.09 -11.05
C TRP A 17 -4.66 -4.07 -11.87
N VAL A 18 -3.57 -3.58 -11.29
CA VAL A 18 -2.60 -2.71 -11.95
C VAL A 18 -1.20 -3.28 -11.80
N ASN A 19 -0.40 -3.15 -12.85
CA ASN A 19 1.03 -3.46 -12.90
C ASN A 19 1.83 -2.17 -13.15
N GLU A 20 3.15 -2.27 -13.25
CA GLU A 20 4.05 -1.13 -13.39
C GLU A 20 3.91 -0.38 -14.72
N GLU A 21 3.37 -1.02 -15.74
CA GLU A 21 3.19 -0.51 -17.11
C GLU A 21 1.83 0.14 -17.32
N ASP A 22 0.91 -0.06 -16.35
CA ASP A 22 -0.43 0.53 -16.44
C ASP A 22 -0.38 2.06 -16.30
N GLU A 23 -1.36 2.69 -16.92
CA GLU A 23 -1.48 4.13 -16.96
C GLU A 23 -1.56 4.76 -15.55
N THR A 24 -0.79 5.82 -15.35
CA THR A 24 -0.80 6.61 -14.11
C THR A 24 -1.72 7.81 -14.25
N LYS A 25 -2.85 7.80 -13.53
CA LYS A 25 -3.87 8.86 -13.51
C LYS A 25 -4.22 9.26 -12.07
N PRO A 26 -3.29 9.91 -11.33
CA PRO A 26 -3.54 10.26 -9.94
C PRO A 26 -4.76 11.18 -9.81
N THR A 27 -5.63 10.90 -8.84
CA THR A 27 -6.86 11.66 -8.57
C THR A 27 -6.71 12.62 -7.40
N SER A 28 -5.61 12.54 -6.66
CA SER A 28 -5.29 13.42 -5.53
C SER A 28 -4.05 14.27 -5.80
N ASN A 29 -3.96 15.44 -5.17
CA ASN A 29 -2.79 16.31 -5.27
C ASN A 29 -1.51 15.59 -4.79
N SER A 30 -1.59 14.78 -3.73
CA SER A 30 -0.45 14.00 -3.24
C SER A 30 0.01 12.96 -4.27
N GLY A 31 -0.92 12.30 -4.95
CA GLY A 31 -0.61 11.37 -6.05
C GLY A 31 0.02 12.08 -7.24
N LEU A 32 -0.50 13.25 -7.62
CA LEU A 32 0.07 14.07 -8.70
C LEU A 32 1.49 14.52 -8.38
N ASN A 33 1.72 15.05 -7.18
CA ASN A 33 3.06 15.47 -6.75
C ASN A 33 4.04 14.28 -6.74
N ARG A 34 3.58 13.10 -6.34
CA ARG A 34 4.38 11.87 -6.37
C ARG A 34 4.74 11.47 -7.79
N LEU A 35 3.79 11.51 -8.72
CA LEU A 35 4.04 11.23 -10.14
C LEU A 35 5.01 12.24 -10.78
N ASN A 36 4.86 13.52 -10.46
CA ASN A 36 5.79 14.56 -10.93
C ASN A 36 7.21 14.31 -10.39
N ALA A 37 7.35 13.90 -9.15
CA ALA A 37 8.64 13.54 -8.58
C ALA A 37 9.26 12.30 -9.27
N GLU A 38 8.47 11.25 -9.58
CA GLU A 38 8.96 10.11 -10.38
C GLU A 38 9.52 10.58 -11.72
N LYS A 39 8.77 11.42 -12.46
CA LYS A 39 9.20 11.97 -13.75
C LYS A 39 10.48 12.78 -13.64
N SER A 40 10.58 13.65 -12.63
CA SER A 40 11.77 14.46 -12.39
C SER A 40 13.00 13.63 -12.08
N TRP A 41 12.86 12.59 -11.22
CA TRP A 41 13.93 11.64 -10.92
C TRP A 41 14.36 10.85 -12.15
N MET A 42 13.42 10.32 -12.95
CA MET A 42 13.72 9.57 -14.17
C MET A 42 14.43 10.45 -15.21
N ASN A 43 14.00 11.70 -15.38
CA ASN A 43 14.66 12.66 -16.28
C ASN A 43 16.10 12.96 -15.83
N LEU A 44 16.28 13.27 -14.54
CA LEU A 44 17.62 13.52 -13.96
C LEU A 44 18.52 12.30 -14.13
N ALA A 45 18.00 11.11 -13.83
CA ALA A 45 18.74 9.86 -13.97
C ALA A 45 19.16 9.60 -15.42
N SER A 46 18.29 9.94 -16.39
CA SER A 46 18.62 9.84 -17.81
C SER A 46 19.71 10.83 -18.21
N GLN A 47 19.60 12.10 -17.83
CA GLN A 47 20.57 13.16 -18.19
C GLN A 47 21.95 12.95 -17.55
N LYS A 48 21.98 12.43 -16.33
CA LYS A 48 23.24 12.26 -15.55
C LYS A 48 23.74 10.82 -15.48
N ASN A 49 23.09 9.92 -16.23
CA ASN A 49 23.36 8.48 -16.20
C ASN A 49 23.41 7.89 -14.78
N LEU A 50 22.46 8.30 -13.93
CA LEU A 50 22.38 7.83 -12.54
C LEU A 50 21.68 6.47 -12.46
N PRO A 51 22.16 5.54 -11.62
CA PRO A 51 21.49 4.29 -11.34
C PRO A 51 20.27 4.53 -10.45
N LEU A 52 19.09 4.67 -11.03
CA LEU A 52 17.81 4.91 -10.35
C LEU A 52 16.86 3.73 -10.52
N GLN A 53 16.20 3.35 -9.44
CA GLN A 53 14.99 2.54 -9.45
C GLN A 53 13.89 3.21 -8.62
N ILE A 54 12.62 2.91 -8.91
CA ILE A 54 11.47 3.50 -8.24
C ILE A 54 10.63 2.39 -7.59
N PHE A 55 10.33 2.53 -6.30
CA PHE A 55 9.44 1.64 -5.56
C PHE A 55 8.10 2.33 -5.31
N ARG A 56 7.02 1.86 -5.95
CA ARG A 56 5.65 2.31 -5.69
C ARG A 56 5.07 1.52 -4.53
N LEU A 57 5.15 2.10 -3.33
CA LEU A 57 4.71 1.47 -2.09
C LEU A 57 3.19 1.50 -1.98
N SER A 58 2.59 0.36 -1.61
CA SER A 58 1.20 0.24 -1.20
C SER A 58 0.96 0.78 0.21
N GLY A 59 -0.25 0.66 0.75
CA GLY A 59 -0.57 1.15 2.09
C GLY A 59 0.30 0.49 3.17
N ILE A 60 1.21 1.26 3.77
CA ILE A 60 2.18 0.74 4.74
C ILE A 60 1.50 0.51 6.09
N TYR A 61 1.77 -0.64 6.72
CA TYR A 61 1.41 -0.90 8.11
C TYR A 61 2.58 -1.48 8.89
N SER A 62 2.55 -1.30 10.21
CA SER A 62 3.59 -1.71 11.16
C SER A 62 2.98 -2.11 12.50
N ASN A 63 3.81 -2.53 13.48
CA ASN A 63 3.38 -2.76 14.85
C ASN A 63 2.71 -1.53 15.50
N GLU A 64 3.14 -0.32 15.19
CA GLU A 64 2.60 0.92 15.75
C GLU A 64 1.44 1.50 14.94
N ARG A 65 1.41 1.26 13.64
CA ARG A 65 0.42 1.84 12.71
C ARG A 65 -0.35 0.76 11.98
N ASN A 66 -1.43 0.30 12.57
CA ASN A 66 -2.27 -0.75 12.01
C ASN A 66 -3.72 -0.66 12.52
N VAL A 67 -4.58 -1.55 12.03
CA VAL A 67 -6.00 -1.58 12.41
C VAL A 67 -6.23 -2.02 13.85
N LEU A 68 -5.36 -2.85 14.44
CA LEU A 68 -5.52 -3.34 15.81
C LEU A 68 -5.33 -2.20 16.82
N VAL A 69 -4.33 -1.34 16.61
CA VAL A 69 -4.10 -0.13 17.42
C VAL A 69 -5.33 0.77 17.38
N ARG A 70 -5.88 1.02 16.19
CA ARG A 70 -7.08 1.85 16.01
C ARG A 70 -8.36 1.24 16.60
N LEU A 71 -8.46 -0.08 16.64
CA LEU A 71 -9.55 -0.78 17.31
C LEU A 71 -9.45 -0.64 18.83
N LYS A 72 -8.24 -0.73 19.39
CA LYS A 72 -8.00 -0.55 20.83
C LYS A 72 -8.29 0.88 21.30
N SER A 73 -7.94 1.89 20.50
CA SER A 73 -8.26 3.30 20.81
C SER A 73 -9.74 3.65 20.64
N LYS A 74 -10.55 2.73 20.11
CA LYS A 74 -12.00 2.93 19.80
C LYS A 74 -12.27 4.07 18.80
N GLU A 75 -11.27 4.50 18.06
CA GLU A 75 -11.39 5.59 17.08
C GLU A 75 -11.79 5.09 15.67
N LEU A 76 -11.72 3.78 15.45
CA LEU A 76 -12.02 3.20 14.15
C LEU A 76 -13.52 3.23 13.87
N LYS A 77 -13.89 3.84 12.74
CA LYS A 77 -15.20 3.64 12.09
C LYS A 77 -15.01 2.87 10.80
N ILE A 78 -15.86 1.91 10.54
CA ILE A 78 -15.85 1.17 9.28
C ILE A 78 -16.58 2.00 8.23
N ILE A 79 -15.92 2.27 7.11
CA ILE A 79 -16.53 2.98 6.00
C ILE A 79 -17.03 1.97 4.99
N GLU A 80 -18.35 1.95 4.80
CA GLU A 80 -18.98 1.09 3.81
C GLU A 80 -18.79 1.67 2.42
N LYS A 81 -18.01 0.96 1.58
CA LYS A 81 -17.87 1.24 0.15
C LYS A 81 -17.71 -0.08 -0.59
N LYS A 82 -18.77 -0.49 -1.29
CA LYS A 82 -18.78 -1.76 -2.06
C LYS A 82 -17.68 -1.78 -3.13
N ASN A 83 -17.12 -2.95 -3.36
CA ASN A 83 -16.11 -3.19 -4.40
C ASN A 83 -14.89 -2.28 -4.31
N HIS A 84 -14.52 -1.87 -3.10
CA HIS A 84 -13.38 -1.00 -2.85
C HIS A 84 -12.23 -1.75 -2.22
N PHE A 85 -11.08 -1.74 -2.88
CA PHE A 85 -9.89 -2.49 -2.47
C PHE A 85 -8.72 -1.57 -2.16
N PHE A 86 -7.98 -1.95 -1.12
CA PHE A 86 -6.69 -1.40 -0.78
C PHE A 86 -5.64 -2.49 -0.81
N SER A 87 -4.53 -2.23 -1.48
CA SER A 87 -3.31 -3.03 -1.37
C SER A 87 -2.44 -2.49 -0.23
N ARG A 88 -1.72 -3.39 0.43
CA ARG A 88 -0.93 -3.09 1.64
C ARG A 88 0.45 -3.68 1.54
N ILE A 89 1.32 -3.29 2.46
CA ILE A 89 2.64 -3.90 2.64
C ILE A 89 3.09 -3.69 4.10
N HIS A 90 3.66 -4.71 4.70
CA HIS A 90 4.27 -4.59 6.02
C HIS A 90 5.62 -3.86 5.92
N VAL A 91 5.94 -3.02 6.91
CA VAL A 91 7.18 -2.22 6.89
C VAL A 91 8.44 -3.09 6.85
N GLU A 92 8.44 -4.26 7.50
CA GLU A 92 9.60 -5.17 7.46
C GLU A 92 9.81 -5.77 6.05
N ASP A 93 8.74 -6.07 5.31
CA ASP A 93 8.88 -6.51 3.92
C ASP A 93 9.47 -5.41 3.04
N ILE A 94 9.09 -4.13 3.27
CA ILE A 94 9.72 -3.00 2.57
C ILE A 94 11.23 -2.97 2.85
N ALA A 95 11.65 -3.10 4.11
CA ALA A 95 13.06 -3.07 4.49
C ALA A 95 13.85 -4.22 3.85
N ASN A 96 13.29 -5.44 3.89
CA ASN A 96 13.91 -6.61 3.29
C ASN A 96 13.99 -6.50 1.75
N ILE A 97 12.94 -6.02 1.09
CA ILE A 97 12.94 -5.80 -0.36
C ILE A 97 13.97 -4.74 -0.75
N LEU A 98 14.11 -3.66 0.04
CA LEU A 98 15.17 -2.67 -0.17
C LEU A 98 16.55 -3.29 -0.07
N PHE A 99 16.78 -4.15 0.93
CA PHE A 99 18.03 -4.87 1.10
C PHE A 99 18.33 -5.79 -0.09
N GLU A 100 17.38 -6.64 -0.50
CA GLU A 100 17.52 -7.53 -1.65
C GLU A 100 17.75 -6.76 -2.96
N SER A 101 17.18 -5.57 -3.08
CA SER A 101 17.35 -4.73 -4.26
C SER A 101 18.78 -4.19 -4.44
N LEU A 102 19.62 -4.22 -3.41
CA LEU A 102 21.03 -3.82 -3.52
C LEU A 102 21.82 -4.81 -4.35
N SER A 103 21.56 -6.12 -4.19
CA SER A 103 22.23 -7.19 -4.94
C SER A 103 21.62 -7.41 -6.32
N ASN A 104 20.34 -7.07 -6.50
CA ASN A 104 19.58 -7.30 -7.74
C ASN A 104 19.16 -5.98 -8.40
N PHE A 105 19.95 -4.94 -8.23
CA PHE A 105 19.65 -3.60 -8.74
C PHE A 105 19.57 -3.56 -10.27
N LYS A 106 18.47 -3.04 -10.79
CA LYS A 106 18.28 -2.76 -12.22
C LYS A 106 17.99 -1.29 -12.44
N PRO A 107 18.82 -0.55 -13.17
CA PRO A 107 18.62 0.87 -13.36
C PRO A 107 17.39 1.16 -14.23
N ARG A 108 16.71 2.25 -13.92
CA ARG A 108 15.52 2.77 -14.64
C ARG A 108 14.27 1.88 -14.53
N GLU A 109 14.25 0.95 -13.57
CA GLU A 109 13.10 0.09 -13.34
C GLU A 109 12.15 0.65 -12.27
N ILE A 110 10.88 0.33 -12.43
CA ILE A 110 9.81 0.64 -11.48
C ILE A 110 9.28 -0.69 -10.94
N TYR A 111 9.02 -0.74 -9.63
CA TYR A 111 8.48 -1.92 -8.95
C TYR A 111 7.30 -1.55 -8.06
N ASN A 112 6.24 -2.32 -8.14
CA ASN A 112 5.15 -2.29 -7.18
C ASN A 112 5.53 -3.06 -5.93
N ILE A 113 5.50 -2.41 -4.77
CA ILE A 113 5.81 -3.00 -3.48
C ILE A 113 4.51 -3.16 -2.70
N SER A 114 3.98 -4.37 -2.74
CA SER A 114 2.67 -4.74 -2.19
C SER A 114 2.67 -6.18 -1.68
N ASP A 115 1.78 -6.49 -0.74
CA ASP A 115 1.44 -7.86 -0.37
C ASP A 115 0.58 -8.55 -1.46
N ASP A 116 0.27 -9.82 -1.26
CA ASP A 116 -0.43 -10.67 -2.24
C ASP A 116 -1.96 -10.52 -2.17
N LYS A 117 -2.51 -9.88 -1.10
CA LYS A 117 -3.94 -9.91 -0.83
C LYS A 117 -4.55 -8.52 -0.66
N PRO A 118 -4.91 -7.84 -1.75
CA PRO A 118 -5.76 -6.65 -1.66
C PRO A 118 -7.08 -6.98 -0.96
N ALA A 119 -7.50 -6.11 -0.04
CA ALA A 119 -8.72 -6.31 0.74
C ALA A 119 -9.42 -4.98 1.04
N SER A 120 -10.73 -5.03 1.29
CA SER A 120 -11.47 -3.85 1.74
C SER A 120 -11.03 -3.41 3.14
N ALA A 121 -11.33 -2.16 3.49
CA ALA A 121 -11.07 -1.68 4.86
C ALA A 121 -11.95 -2.41 5.88
N GLU A 122 -13.19 -2.75 5.51
CA GLU A 122 -14.10 -3.50 6.35
C GLU A 122 -13.58 -4.92 6.63
N GLU A 123 -13.15 -5.64 5.59
CA GLU A 123 -12.61 -7.01 5.74
C GLU A 123 -11.43 -7.03 6.73
N VAL A 124 -10.50 -6.08 6.61
CA VAL A 124 -9.34 -5.98 7.50
C VAL A 124 -9.76 -5.60 8.92
N ALA A 125 -10.75 -4.69 9.08
CA ALA A 125 -11.28 -4.32 10.38
C ALA A 125 -11.98 -5.48 11.09
N LEU A 126 -12.80 -6.25 10.37
CA LEU A 126 -13.47 -7.44 10.91
C LEU A 126 -12.47 -8.53 11.33
N PHE A 127 -11.42 -8.73 10.55
CA PHE A 127 -10.35 -9.64 10.94
C PHE A 127 -9.65 -9.15 12.22
N GLY A 128 -9.35 -7.85 12.33
CA GLY A 128 -8.81 -7.25 13.55
C GLY A 128 -9.72 -7.42 14.76
N CYS A 129 -11.04 -7.25 14.59
CA CYS A 129 -12.02 -7.50 15.66
C CYS A 129 -11.99 -8.96 16.15
N LYS A 130 -11.88 -9.92 15.21
CA LYS A 130 -11.74 -11.34 15.55
C LYS A 130 -10.48 -11.62 16.35
N LEU A 131 -9.32 -11.05 15.94
CA LEU A 131 -8.05 -11.22 16.66
C LEU A 131 -8.09 -10.64 18.07
N LEU A 132 -8.70 -9.47 18.24
CA LEU A 132 -8.79 -8.79 19.54
C LEU A 132 -9.98 -9.25 20.40
N LYS A 133 -10.89 -10.06 19.84
CA LYS A 133 -12.16 -10.48 20.47
C LYS A 133 -13.02 -9.28 20.89
N VAL A 134 -13.06 -8.22 20.09
CA VAL A 134 -13.85 -7.01 20.30
C VAL A 134 -15.04 -6.92 19.35
N LYS A 135 -16.05 -6.17 19.74
CA LYS A 135 -17.23 -5.91 18.88
C LYS A 135 -16.85 -5.10 17.63
N LYS A 136 -17.60 -5.34 16.54
CA LYS A 136 -17.49 -4.57 15.30
C LYS A 136 -17.73 -3.09 15.62
N PRO A 137 -16.85 -2.17 15.15
CA PRO A 137 -17.06 -0.73 15.23
C PRO A 137 -18.30 -0.29 14.43
N GLU A 138 -18.75 0.94 14.72
CA GLU A 138 -19.81 1.59 13.94
C GLU A 138 -19.46 1.61 12.46
N THR A 139 -20.43 1.26 11.62
CA THR A 139 -20.33 1.36 10.17
C THR A 139 -20.99 2.64 9.71
N ILE A 140 -20.27 3.45 8.93
CA ILE A 140 -20.79 4.70 8.36
C ILE A 140 -20.73 4.63 6.83
N SER A 141 -21.74 5.24 6.18
CA SER A 141 -21.73 5.37 4.72
C SER A 141 -20.60 6.30 4.27
N PHE A 142 -19.97 5.96 3.14
CA PHE A 142 -18.99 6.84 2.50
C PHE A 142 -19.52 8.25 2.24
N LEU A 143 -20.82 8.39 1.96
CA LEU A 143 -21.46 9.70 1.72
C LEU A 143 -21.48 10.61 2.94
N LEU A 144 -21.36 10.05 4.15
CA LEU A 144 -21.38 10.80 5.42
C LEU A 144 -19.98 11.25 5.89
N ILE A 145 -18.93 10.94 5.14
CA ILE A 145 -17.57 11.36 5.49
C ILE A 145 -17.43 12.86 5.30
N LYS A 146 -17.01 13.55 6.38
CA LYS A 146 -16.73 15.00 6.36
C LYS A 146 -15.28 15.33 5.99
N SER A 147 -14.33 14.46 6.38
CA SER A 147 -12.90 14.66 6.16
C SER A 147 -12.53 14.51 4.70
N GLU A 148 -12.03 15.57 4.07
CA GLU A 148 -11.53 15.54 2.68
C GLU A 148 -10.35 14.57 2.49
N MET A 149 -9.46 14.48 3.48
CA MET A 149 -8.36 13.51 3.46
C MET A 149 -8.88 12.08 3.38
N LEU A 150 -9.92 11.76 4.17
CA LEU A 150 -10.53 10.44 4.19
C LEU A 150 -11.32 10.16 2.90
N LYS A 151 -12.04 11.14 2.37
CA LYS A 151 -12.71 11.03 1.06
C LYS A 151 -11.69 10.72 -0.04
N ASN A 152 -10.57 11.46 -0.08
CA ASN A 152 -9.50 11.25 -1.06
C ASN A 152 -8.88 9.86 -0.92
N PHE A 153 -8.69 9.37 0.30
CA PHE A 153 -8.20 8.01 0.54
C PHE A 153 -9.13 6.92 -0.01
N TYR A 154 -10.46 7.13 0.09
CA TYR A 154 -11.46 6.21 -0.44
C TYR A 154 -11.84 6.48 -1.91
N LYS A 155 -11.28 7.50 -2.56
CA LYS A 155 -11.61 7.84 -3.94
C LYS A 155 -11.16 6.77 -4.93
N ASP A 156 -9.96 6.25 -4.74
CA ASP A 156 -9.31 5.31 -5.64
C ASP A 156 -9.47 3.87 -5.17
N SER A 157 -9.86 2.98 -6.06
CA SER A 157 -9.91 1.54 -5.84
C SER A 157 -9.07 0.82 -6.88
N LYS A 158 -8.10 0.03 -6.42
CA LYS A 158 -7.24 -0.80 -7.27
C LYS A 158 -6.61 -1.95 -6.50
N LYS A 159 -6.21 -2.97 -7.22
CA LYS A 159 -5.43 -4.11 -6.72
C LYS A 159 -4.05 -4.03 -7.35
N VAL A 160 -2.99 -4.05 -6.55
CA VAL A 160 -1.62 -3.85 -7.03
C VAL A 160 -0.93 -5.19 -7.22
N ASN A 161 -0.43 -5.43 -8.43
CA ASN A 161 0.32 -6.64 -8.78
C ASN A 161 1.79 -6.46 -8.37
N ASN A 162 2.34 -7.43 -7.64
CA ASN A 162 3.71 -7.43 -7.12
C ASN A 162 4.62 -8.50 -7.77
N LYS A 163 4.16 -9.16 -8.83
CA LYS A 163 4.90 -10.28 -9.45
C LYS A 163 6.29 -9.86 -9.94
N LYS A 164 6.40 -8.67 -10.54
CA LYS A 164 7.68 -8.15 -11.03
C LYS A 164 8.71 -8.05 -9.91
N MET A 165 8.35 -7.45 -8.79
CA MET A 165 9.20 -7.33 -7.61
C MET A 165 9.64 -8.71 -7.10
N LYS A 166 8.71 -9.65 -6.91
CA LYS A 166 8.99 -11.00 -6.42
C LYS A 166 9.94 -11.76 -7.34
N ASN A 167 9.75 -11.66 -8.65
CA ASN A 167 10.60 -12.37 -9.63
C ASN A 167 11.99 -11.78 -9.73
N ILE A 168 12.12 -10.43 -9.75
CA ILE A 168 13.40 -9.77 -9.93
C ILE A 168 14.29 -9.89 -8.69
N PHE A 169 13.69 -9.71 -7.50
CA PHE A 169 14.44 -9.80 -6.24
C PHE A 169 14.46 -11.20 -5.64
N ASN A 170 13.79 -12.19 -6.30
CA ASN A 170 13.61 -13.54 -5.78
C ASN A 170 13.13 -13.53 -4.31
N TYR A 171 12.23 -12.59 -4.00
CA TYR A 171 11.80 -12.31 -2.64
C TYR A 171 10.47 -12.97 -2.32
N LYS A 172 10.46 -13.76 -1.24
CA LYS A 172 9.24 -14.31 -0.64
C LYS A 172 8.83 -13.41 0.52
N LEU A 173 7.64 -12.83 0.43
CA LEU A 173 7.11 -11.96 1.48
C LEU A 173 7.07 -12.67 2.83
N LYS A 174 7.56 -12.01 3.87
CA LYS A 174 7.44 -12.45 5.26
C LYS A 174 5.97 -12.41 5.70
N PHE A 175 5.26 -11.38 5.25
CA PHE A 175 3.83 -11.19 5.48
C PHE A 175 3.07 -11.13 4.15
N PRO A 176 2.71 -12.30 3.57
CA PRO A 176 2.06 -12.35 2.25
C PRO A 176 0.67 -11.72 2.23
N SER A 177 0.06 -11.49 3.41
CA SER A 177 -1.17 -10.71 3.52
C SER A 177 -1.30 -10.01 4.86
N TYR A 178 -2.32 -9.14 4.99
CA TYR A 178 -2.68 -8.54 6.28
C TYR A 178 -3.04 -9.60 7.35
N ILE A 179 -3.41 -10.81 6.97
CA ILE A 179 -3.75 -11.90 7.89
C ILE A 179 -2.51 -12.30 8.70
N GLU A 180 -1.42 -12.64 8.03
CA GLU A 180 -0.16 -13.01 8.66
C GLU A 180 0.44 -11.83 9.43
N GLY A 181 0.45 -10.64 8.81
CA GLY A 181 1.03 -9.45 9.43
C GLY A 181 0.30 -9.02 10.70
N LEU A 182 -1.04 -8.96 10.69
CA LEU A 182 -1.81 -8.58 11.88
C LEU A 182 -1.79 -9.68 12.94
N SER A 183 -1.75 -10.96 12.55
CA SER A 183 -1.60 -12.07 13.50
C SER A 183 -0.24 -12.01 14.22
N TYR A 184 0.82 -11.73 13.48
CA TYR A 184 2.16 -11.51 14.04
C TYR A 184 2.19 -10.34 15.02
N ILE A 185 1.62 -9.19 14.61
CA ILE A 185 1.54 -7.99 15.47
C ILE A 185 0.75 -8.30 16.75
N ARG A 186 -0.39 -9.01 16.63
CA ARG A 186 -1.21 -9.39 17.79
C ARG A 186 -0.44 -10.22 18.78
N ASN A 187 0.36 -11.16 18.31
CA ASN A 187 1.07 -12.13 19.17
C ASN A 187 2.34 -11.57 19.81
N ASN A 188 2.98 -10.55 19.22
CA ASN A 188 4.28 -10.05 19.66
C ASN A 188 4.25 -8.66 20.28
N PHE A 189 3.20 -7.85 20.04
CA PHE A 189 3.18 -6.43 20.42
C PHE A 189 1.89 -5.98 21.11
N ILE A 190 0.83 -6.78 21.11
CA ILE A 190 -0.51 -6.40 21.62
C ILE A 190 -1.05 -7.44 22.62
#